data_0a14759e3170219da8c9dbe2b5da7ea9
#
_entry.id   0a14759e3170219da8c9dbe2b5da7ea9
#
_cell.length_a   1.000
_cell.length_b   1.000
_cell.length_c   1.000
_cell.angle_alpha   90.00
_cell.angle_beta   90.00
_cell.angle_gamma   90.00
#
_symmetry.space_group_name_H-M   'P 1'
#
loop_
_entity.id
_entity.type
_entity.pdbx_description
1 polymer ?
#
loop_
_entity_poly.entity_id
_entity_poly.type
_entity_poly.pdbx_seq_one_letter_code
_entity_poly.pdbx_strand_id
1 'polypeptide(L)'
;SKTISYTPDVIKGFNSVIEQFDLRLNDIIKWLDEEKIDIKDLAAVIGRGGMVRPIPSGTYTVTDALVRDLKNQVGGEHASNLGGLLARNIADRVGIPSFIADPVAVDEFDDVARISGMPEIYRMSHSHALNIKAVARRVAQKKGRPLSEINLIIAHLGGGISVGALKGGRQI
;
A
#
# COMPACT_ATOMS: atom_id res chain seq x y z
N SER A 1 -7.04 -6.24 -16.28
CA SER A 1 -6.38 -5.15 -15.50
C SER A 1 -6.20 -3.93 -16.39
N LYS A 2 -6.26 -2.74 -15.82
CA LYS A 2 -6.10 -1.46 -16.50
C LYS A 2 -4.99 -0.64 -15.84
N THR A 3 -4.14 -0.02 -16.63
CA THR A 3 -3.23 1.03 -16.18
C THR A 3 -3.77 2.36 -16.67
N ILE A 4 -3.98 3.29 -15.74
CA ILE A 4 -4.36 4.67 -16.04
C ILE A 4 -3.12 5.54 -15.82
N SER A 5 -2.68 6.22 -16.86
CA SER A 5 -1.49 7.07 -16.82
C SER A 5 -1.89 8.53 -16.99
N TYR A 6 -1.23 9.40 -16.24
CA TYR A 6 -1.44 10.85 -16.32
C TYR A 6 -0.20 11.52 -16.88
N THR A 7 -0.38 12.52 -17.72
CA THR A 7 0.73 13.35 -18.18
C THR A 7 1.24 14.25 -17.05
N PRO A 8 2.51 14.66 -17.07
CA PRO A 8 3.04 15.58 -16.08
C PRO A 8 2.22 16.87 -15.94
N ASP A 9 1.63 17.36 -17.03
CA ASP A 9 0.86 18.61 -17.02
C ASP A 9 -0.46 18.47 -16.24
N VAL A 10 -1.11 17.29 -16.31
CA VAL A 10 -2.29 17.01 -15.50
C VAL A 10 -1.94 16.99 -14.02
N ILE A 11 -0.82 16.37 -13.67
CA ILE A 11 -0.40 16.23 -12.27
C ILE A 11 0.09 17.56 -11.67
N LYS A 12 0.77 18.40 -12.46
CA LYS A 12 1.23 19.74 -12.01
C LYS A 12 0.09 20.68 -11.61
N GLY A 13 -1.14 20.41 -12.04
CA GLY A 13 -2.32 21.17 -11.64
C GLY A 13 -2.75 20.99 -10.18
N PHE A 14 -2.14 20.05 -9.43
CA PHE A 14 -2.45 19.76 -8.04
C PHE A 14 -1.30 20.16 -7.13
N ASN A 15 -1.61 20.81 -6.00
CA ASN A 15 -0.61 21.20 -5.00
C ASN A 15 -0.19 20.02 -4.11
N SER A 16 -1.03 19.01 -4.00
CA SER A 16 -0.77 17.80 -3.19
C SER A 16 -1.38 16.56 -3.83
N VAL A 17 -0.89 15.39 -3.41
CA VAL A 17 -1.43 14.10 -3.87
C VAL A 17 -2.90 13.93 -3.49
N ILE A 18 -3.31 14.42 -2.32
CA ILE A 18 -4.68 14.25 -1.83
C ILE A 18 -5.71 14.97 -2.73
N GLU A 19 -5.32 16.08 -3.35
CA GLU A 19 -6.17 16.81 -4.29
C GLU A 19 -6.48 16.03 -5.57
N GLN A 20 -5.70 15.01 -5.88
CA GLN A 20 -5.93 14.12 -7.04
C GLN A 20 -7.03 13.07 -6.79
N PHE A 21 -7.65 13.08 -5.60
CA PHE A 21 -8.62 12.05 -5.21
C PHE A 21 -9.78 11.92 -6.20
N ASP A 22 -10.44 13.03 -6.49
CA ASP A 22 -11.63 13.02 -7.37
C ASP A 22 -11.27 12.64 -8.81
N LEU A 23 -10.16 13.13 -9.34
CA LEU A 23 -9.66 12.74 -10.66
C LEU A 23 -9.51 11.22 -10.75
N ARG A 24 -8.79 10.64 -9.80
CA ARG A 24 -8.52 9.20 -9.79
C ARG A 24 -9.75 8.36 -9.53
N LEU A 25 -10.65 8.82 -8.66
CA LEU A 25 -11.92 8.14 -8.39
C LEU A 25 -12.78 8.09 -9.66
N ASN A 26 -12.95 9.22 -10.34
CA ASN A 26 -13.74 9.32 -11.55
C ASN A 26 -13.21 8.41 -12.66
N ASP A 27 -11.89 8.34 -12.83
CA ASP A 27 -11.27 7.45 -13.81
C ASP A 27 -11.48 5.96 -13.49
N ILE A 28 -11.46 5.59 -12.19
CA ILE A 28 -11.75 4.21 -11.77
C ILE A 28 -13.21 3.87 -12.07
N ILE A 29 -14.16 4.74 -11.68
CA ILE A 29 -15.59 4.51 -11.93
C ILE A 29 -15.86 4.42 -13.42
N LYS A 30 -15.33 5.35 -14.22
CA LYS A 30 -15.46 5.31 -15.68
C LYS A 30 -14.93 4.01 -16.27
N TRP A 31 -13.76 3.53 -15.79
CA TRP A 31 -13.21 2.26 -16.25
C TRP A 31 -14.11 1.07 -15.87
N LEU A 32 -14.69 1.05 -14.67
CA LEU A 32 -15.62 0.00 -14.26
C LEU A 32 -16.85 -0.02 -15.17
N ASP A 33 -17.39 1.15 -15.50
CA ASP A 33 -18.53 1.29 -16.42
C ASP A 33 -18.18 0.81 -17.86
N GLU A 34 -17.01 1.20 -18.36
CA GLU A 34 -16.50 0.76 -19.68
C GLU A 34 -16.36 -0.77 -19.77
N GLU A 35 -15.88 -1.40 -18.68
CA GLU A 35 -15.72 -2.87 -18.58
C GLU A 35 -17.03 -3.59 -18.20
N LYS A 36 -18.14 -2.84 -17.99
CA LYS A 36 -19.44 -3.36 -17.55
C LYS A 36 -19.36 -4.13 -16.22
N ILE A 37 -18.52 -3.66 -15.31
CA ILE A 37 -18.39 -4.21 -13.96
C ILE A 37 -19.31 -3.41 -13.04
N ASP A 38 -20.39 -4.04 -12.57
CA ASP A 38 -21.25 -3.43 -11.55
C ASP A 38 -20.53 -3.49 -10.19
N ILE A 39 -20.37 -2.34 -9.53
CA ILE A 39 -19.77 -2.27 -8.19
C ILE A 39 -20.55 -3.08 -7.15
N LYS A 40 -21.84 -3.37 -7.40
CA LYS A 40 -22.67 -4.21 -6.53
C LYS A 40 -22.25 -5.68 -6.55
N ASP A 41 -21.57 -6.13 -7.60
CA ASP A 41 -21.05 -7.48 -7.72
C ASP A 41 -19.72 -7.68 -6.97
N LEU A 42 -19.13 -6.59 -6.44
CA LEU A 42 -17.89 -6.67 -5.69
C LEU A 42 -18.15 -7.18 -4.27
N ALA A 43 -17.33 -8.14 -3.83
CA ALA A 43 -17.35 -8.63 -2.45
C ALA A 43 -16.61 -7.71 -1.47
N ALA A 44 -15.60 -6.99 -1.95
CA ALA A 44 -14.78 -6.06 -1.19
C ALA A 44 -13.96 -5.15 -2.11
N VAL A 45 -13.48 -4.02 -1.58
CA VAL A 45 -12.51 -3.17 -2.28
C VAL A 45 -11.21 -3.12 -1.49
N ILE A 46 -10.09 -3.42 -2.14
CA ILE A 46 -8.77 -3.39 -1.51
C ILE A 46 -7.91 -2.34 -2.19
N GLY A 47 -7.49 -1.35 -1.41
CA GLY A 47 -6.54 -0.33 -1.83
C GLY A 47 -5.11 -0.72 -1.47
N ARG A 48 -4.15 -0.19 -2.21
CA ARG A 48 -2.77 -0.17 -1.75
C ARG A 48 -2.69 0.79 -0.57
N GLY A 49 -2.19 0.32 0.58
CA GLY A 49 -2.09 1.13 1.78
C GLY A 49 -1.01 2.21 1.68
N GLY A 50 -1.28 3.36 2.29
CA GLY A 50 -0.44 4.55 2.31
C GLY A 50 0.62 4.59 3.39
N MET A 51 1.16 5.79 3.60
CA MET A 51 2.03 6.11 4.73
C MET A 51 1.15 6.42 5.95
N VAL A 52 0.80 5.35 6.66
CA VAL A 52 0.10 5.42 7.94
C VAL A 52 1.10 5.29 9.08
N ARG A 53 0.62 5.23 10.34
CA ARG A 53 1.48 4.89 11.47
C ARG A 53 2.14 3.53 11.25
N PRO A 54 3.34 3.27 11.77
CA PRO A 54 3.99 1.97 11.67
C PRO A 54 3.07 0.84 12.16
N ILE A 55 2.90 -0.18 11.34
CA ILE A 55 2.05 -1.34 11.63
C ILE A 55 2.72 -2.63 11.11
N PRO A 56 2.41 -3.81 11.69
CA PRO A 56 2.86 -5.08 11.14
C PRO A 56 2.33 -5.34 9.72
N SER A 57 2.90 -6.33 9.03
CA SER A 57 2.37 -6.83 7.75
C SER A 57 0.97 -7.41 7.94
N GLY A 58 0.06 -7.09 7.02
CA GLY A 58 -1.32 -7.59 7.10
C GLY A 58 -2.30 -6.85 6.20
N THR A 59 -3.55 -7.27 6.30
CA THR A 59 -4.70 -6.63 5.67
C THR A 59 -5.53 -5.95 6.75
N TYR A 60 -5.83 -4.68 6.57
CA TYR A 60 -6.50 -3.85 7.57
C TYR A 60 -7.77 -3.25 6.99
N THR A 61 -8.85 -3.28 7.76
CA THR A 61 -10.10 -2.58 7.41
C THR A 61 -9.85 -1.07 7.36
N VAL A 62 -10.40 -0.41 6.36
CA VAL A 62 -10.32 1.05 6.25
C VAL A 62 -11.36 1.67 7.19
N THR A 63 -10.94 1.91 8.43
CA THR A 63 -11.75 2.55 9.47
C THR A 63 -11.75 4.08 9.30
N ASP A 64 -12.66 4.77 10.00
CA ASP A 64 -12.69 6.23 10.02
C ASP A 64 -11.40 6.83 10.59
N ALA A 65 -10.75 6.15 11.54
CA ALA A 65 -9.45 6.56 12.06
C ALA A 65 -8.37 6.50 10.97
N LEU A 66 -8.35 5.41 10.19
CA LEU A 66 -7.42 5.25 9.08
C LEU A 66 -7.67 6.30 7.97
N VAL A 67 -8.94 6.58 7.66
CA VAL A 67 -9.31 7.64 6.71
C VAL A 67 -8.79 9.01 7.17
N ARG A 68 -8.93 9.33 8.46
CA ARG A 68 -8.38 10.58 9.01
C ARG A 68 -6.85 10.64 8.91
N ASP A 69 -6.16 9.57 9.25
CA ASP A 69 -4.69 9.51 9.18
C ASP A 69 -4.19 9.67 7.73
N LEU A 70 -4.85 9.04 6.77
CA LEU A 70 -4.52 9.16 5.34
C LEU A 70 -4.77 10.58 4.80
N LYS A 71 -5.91 11.20 5.16
CA LYS A 71 -6.25 12.56 4.75
C LYS A 71 -5.30 13.59 5.34
N ASN A 72 -4.92 13.40 6.60
CA ASN A 72 -3.99 14.28 7.31
C ASN A 72 -2.53 13.95 7.02
N GLN A 73 -2.26 12.93 6.21
CA GLN A 73 -0.92 12.53 5.80
C GLN A 73 0.03 12.30 7.00
N VAL A 74 -0.46 11.65 8.06
CA VAL A 74 0.24 11.49 9.35
C VAL A 74 1.61 10.83 9.20
N GLY A 75 1.76 9.90 8.27
CA GLY A 75 3.04 9.25 7.95
C GLY A 75 3.83 9.94 6.84
N GLY A 76 3.29 11.03 6.27
CA GLY A 76 3.87 11.73 5.14
C GLY A 76 3.03 11.68 3.87
N GLU A 77 3.38 12.51 2.90
CA GLU A 77 2.71 12.55 1.60
C GLU A 77 3.21 11.43 0.69
N HIS A 78 2.28 10.61 0.18
CA HIS A 78 2.59 9.57 -0.78
C HIS A 78 1.36 9.20 -1.63
N ALA A 79 1.56 8.89 -2.90
CA ALA A 79 0.47 8.55 -3.82
C ALA A 79 -0.38 7.35 -3.34
N SER A 80 0.22 6.42 -2.60
CA SER A 80 -0.51 5.28 -2.04
C SER A 80 -1.49 5.64 -0.91
N ASN A 81 -1.43 6.88 -0.35
CA ASN A 81 -2.41 7.36 0.62
C ASN A 81 -3.82 7.37 0.03
N LEU A 82 -3.92 7.64 -1.27
CA LEU A 82 -5.19 7.62 -1.98
C LEU A 82 -5.82 6.22 -2.05
N GLY A 83 -5.01 5.15 -2.01
CA GLY A 83 -5.50 3.79 -2.17
C GLY A 83 -6.57 3.41 -1.14
N GLY A 84 -6.33 3.69 0.14
CA GLY A 84 -7.30 3.45 1.21
C GLY A 84 -8.55 4.33 1.09
N LEU A 85 -8.37 5.60 0.71
CA LEU A 85 -9.48 6.55 0.55
C LEU A 85 -10.38 6.17 -0.62
N LEU A 86 -9.79 5.78 -1.76
CA LEU A 86 -10.52 5.31 -2.94
C LEU A 86 -11.26 4.01 -2.64
N ALA A 87 -10.60 3.05 -1.96
CA ALA A 87 -11.23 1.80 -1.57
C ALA A 87 -12.44 2.04 -0.66
N ARG A 88 -12.32 2.92 0.33
CA ARG A 88 -13.43 3.27 1.23
C ARG A 88 -14.59 3.93 0.46
N ASN A 89 -14.30 4.92 -0.38
CA ASN A 89 -15.33 5.63 -1.13
C ASN A 89 -16.14 4.70 -2.05
N ILE A 90 -15.47 3.81 -2.78
CA ILE A 90 -16.13 2.88 -3.69
C ILE A 90 -16.96 1.87 -2.89
N ALA A 91 -16.40 1.31 -1.82
CA ALA A 91 -17.07 0.32 -0.98
C ALA A 91 -18.33 0.87 -0.29
N ASP A 92 -18.25 2.10 0.25
CA ASP A 92 -19.36 2.75 0.93
C ASP A 92 -20.59 2.97 0.02
N ARG A 93 -20.38 3.12 -1.30
CA ARG A 93 -21.50 3.29 -2.27
C ARG A 93 -22.45 2.10 -2.32
N VAL A 94 -21.96 0.91 -1.99
CA VAL A 94 -22.70 -0.36 -2.08
C VAL A 94 -22.69 -1.15 -0.77
N GLY A 95 -22.14 -0.59 0.31
CA GLY A 95 -22.19 -1.17 1.65
C GLY A 95 -21.31 -2.42 1.83
N ILE A 96 -20.20 -2.53 1.11
CA ILE A 96 -19.24 -3.64 1.21
C ILE A 96 -17.97 -3.25 1.98
N PRO A 97 -17.19 -4.22 2.48
CA PRO A 97 -15.98 -3.90 3.21
C PRO A 97 -14.88 -3.33 2.33
N SER A 98 -14.08 -2.41 2.90
CA SER A 98 -12.88 -1.86 2.30
C SER A 98 -11.64 -2.16 3.13
N PHE A 99 -10.53 -2.46 2.45
CA PHE A 99 -9.28 -2.85 3.08
C PHE A 99 -8.08 -2.13 2.46
N ILE A 100 -6.98 -2.09 3.21
CA ILE A 100 -5.63 -1.88 2.69
C ILE A 100 -4.79 -3.12 2.99
N ALA A 101 -3.80 -3.41 2.13
CA ALA A 101 -2.91 -4.55 2.31
C ALA A 101 -1.45 -4.12 2.27
N ASP A 102 -0.67 -4.62 3.23
CA ASP A 102 0.77 -4.42 3.36
C ASP A 102 1.20 -2.99 2.97
N PRO A 103 0.77 -1.95 3.73
CA PRO A 103 1.06 -0.56 3.38
C PRO A 103 2.57 -0.26 3.40
N VAL A 104 2.96 0.87 2.81
CA VAL A 104 4.35 1.35 2.81
C VAL A 104 4.92 1.46 4.23
N ALA A 105 4.07 1.71 5.21
CA ALA A 105 4.39 1.84 6.63
C ALA A 105 4.49 0.50 7.38
N VAL A 106 4.54 -0.63 6.68
CA VAL A 106 4.83 -1.92 7.34
C VAL A 106 6.22 -1.84 7.96
N ASP A 107 6.25 -1.98 9.29
CA ASP A 107 7.48 -1.93 10.09
C ASP A 107 7.56 -3.13 11.02
N GLU A 108 8.44 -4.07 10.67
CA GLU A 108 8.69 -5.30 11.39
C GLU A 108 10.17 -5.41 11.81
N PHE A 109 10.91 -4.31 11.78
CA PHE A 109 12.33 -4.32 12.08
C PHE A 109 12.61 -4.87 13.47
N ASP A 110 13.67 -5.67 13.57
CA ASP A 110 14.32 -5.99 14.84
C ASP A 110 14.94 -4.73 15.45
N ASP A 111 15.08 -4.66 16.77
CA ASP A 111 15.61 -3.47 17.46
C ASP A 111 16.98 -3.07 16.94
N VAL A 112 17.84 -4.05 16.63
CA VAL A 112 19.17 -3.79 16.08
C VAL A 112 19.12 -3.07 14.72
N ALA A 113 18.09 -3.32 13.92
CA ALA A 113 17.90 -2.66 12.63
C ALA A 113 17.41 -1.21 12.76
N ARG A 114 16.94 -0.81 13.94
CA ARG A 114 16.47 0.56 14.24
C ARG A 114 17.61 1.52 14.58
N ILE A 115 18.81 0.99 14.82
CA ILE A 115 19.99 1.81 15.15
C ILE A 115 20.36 2.63 13.90
N SER A 116 20.43 3.95 14.07
CA SER A 116 20.94 4.87 13.05
C SER A 116 22.32 5.40 13.45
N GLY A 117 22.89 6.30 12.65
CA GLY A 117 24.12 7.01 13.01
C GLY A 117 23.94 8.06 14.13
N MET A 118 22.68 8.33 14.54
CA MET A 118 22.36 9.31 15.60
C MET A 118 21.40 8.66 16.61
N PRO A 119 21.72 8.71 17.92
CA PRO A 119 20.90 8.08 18.96
C PRO A 119 19.46 8.60 19.01
N GLU A 120 19.25 9.86 18.64
CA GLU A 120 17.95 10.53 18.66
C GLU A 120 17.05 10.15 17.48
N ILE A 121 17.60 9.48 16.45
CA ILE A 121 16.89 9.15 15.22
C ILE A 121 16.76 7.63 15.08
N TYR A 122 15.55 7.14 15.28
CA TYR A 122 15.21 5.74 15.00
C TYR A 122 14.97 5.53 13.51
N ARG A 123 15.52 4.42 12.99
CA ARG A 123 15.14 3.95 11.66
C ARG A 123 13.77 3.31 11.71
N MET A 124 12.91 3.73 10.80
CA MET A 124 11.60 3.12 10.53
C MET A 124 11.62 2.49 9.14
N SER A 125 10.86 1.40 8.98
CA SER A 125 10.70 0.78 7.69
C SER A 125 9.71 1.58 6.83
N HIS A 126 10.19 2.06 5.70
CA HIS A 126 9.35 2.53 4.60
C HIS A 126 9.74 1.76 3.34
N SER A 127 8.94 0.79 2.96
CA SER A 127 9.29 -0.12 1.88
C SER A 127 8.10 -0.48 0.99
N HIS A 128 8.39 -1.08 -0.16
CA HIS A 128 7.35 -1.64 -1.03
C HIS A 128 6.86 -2.99 -0.46
N ALA A 129 6.39 -2.97 0.80
CA ALA A 129 6.05 -4.17 1.57
C ALA A 129 5.09 -5.10 0.82
N LEU A 130 4.02 -4.57 0.21
CA LEU A 130 3.07 -5.36 -0.56
C LEU A 130 3.75 -6.20 -1.64
N ASN A 131 4.64 -5.59 -2.43
CA ASN A 131 5.36 -6.30 -3.47
C ASN A 131 6.39 -7.28 -2.89
N ILE A 132 7.16 -6.86 -1.90
CA ILE A 132 8.16 -7.69 -1.22
C ILE A 132 7.51 -8.95 -0.65
N LYS A 133 6.40 -8.80 0.09
CA LYS A 133 5.66 -9.92 0.68
C LYS A 133 5.01 -10.83 -0.39
N ALA A 134 4.47 -10.25 -1.46
CA ALA A 134 3.89 -11.02 -2.56
C ALA A 134 4.95 -11.86 -3.28
N VAL A 135 6.11 -11.28 -3.56
CA VAL A 135 7.25 -12.00 -4.17
C VAL A 135 7.75 -13.11 -3.25
N ALA A 136 7.87 -12.83 -1.94
CA ALA A 136 8.28 -13.82 -0.95
C ALA A 136 7.35 -15.03 -0.92
N ARG A 137 6.02 -14.81 -0.87
CA ARG A 137 5.01 -15.88 -0.92
C ARG A 137 5.12 -16.70 -2.20
N ARG A 138 5.30 -16.03 -3.36
CA ARG A 138 5.45 -16.70 -4.65
C ARG A 138 6.71 -17.55 -4.72
N VAL A 139 7.84 -17.07 -4.17
CA VAL A 139 9.09 -17.85 -4.11
C VAL A 139 8.92 -19.06 -3.20
N ALA A 140 8.30 -18.91 -2.02
CA ALA A 140 8.02 -20.00 -1.10
C ALA A 140 7.16 -21.08 -1.78
N GLN A 141 6.07 -20.68 -2.43
CA GLN A 141 5.20 -21.60 -3.20
C GLN A 141 5.98 -22.33 -4.29
N LYS A 142 6.78 -21.60 -5.09
CA LYS A 142 7.58 -22.20 -6.17
C LYS A 142 8.64 -23.19 -5.65
N LYS A 143 9.13 -22.98 -4.42
CA LYS A 143 10.08 -23.88 -3.78
C LYS A 143 9.41 -25.04 -3.01
N GLY A 144 8.08 -25.07 -2.92
CA GLY A 144 7.33 -26.07 -2.16
C GLY A 144 7.65 -26.03 -0.65
N ARG A 145 8.00 -24.85 -0.10
CA ARG A 145 8.37 -24.68 1.30
C ARG A 145 7.52 -23.59 1.95
N PRO A 146 7.16 -23.76 3.23
CA PRO A 146 6.53 -22.69 4.00
C PRO A 146 7.39 -21.41 4.02
N LEU A 147 6.76 -20.23 3.90
CA LEU A 147 7.49 -18.97 3.95
C LEU A 147 8.23 -18.77 5.28
N SER A 148 7.69 -19.32 6.38
CA SER A 148 8.32 -19.30 7.71
C SER A 148 9.68 -20.00 7.80
N GLU A 149 10.00 -20.86 6.85
CA GLU A 149 11.25 -21.62 6.78
C GLU A 149 12.27 -21.04 5.80
N ILE A 150 11.95 -19.92 5.17
CA ILE A 150 12.78 -19.34 4.10
C ILE A 150 13.24 -17.94 4.50
N ASN A 151 14.53 -17.70 4.33
CA ASN A 151 15.13 -16.37 4.42
C ASN A 151 15.41 -15.86 3.02
N LEU A 152 15.06 -14.61 2.75
CA LEU A 152 15.15 -14.00 1.43
C LEU A 152 15.74 -12.60 1.51
N ILE A 153 16.47 -12.21 0.49
CA ILE A 153 16.72 -10.81 0.17
C ILE A 153 15.91 -10.50 -1.09
N ILE A 154 15.06 -9.50 -1.02
CA ILE A 154 14.18 -9.10 -2.12
C ILE A 154 14.48 -7.66 -2.49
N ALA A 155 14.77 -7.44 -3.76
CA ALA A 155 14.93 -6.12 -4.34
C ALA A 155 13.70 -5.77 -5.18
N HIS A 156 13.00 -4.70 -4.80
CA HIS A 156 12.03 -4.02 -5.64
C HIS A 156 12.75 -2.89 -6.38
N LEU A 157 12.82 -2.99 -7.70
CA LEU A 157 13.51 -2.04 -8.57
C LEU A 157 12.49 -1.41 -9.52
N GLY A 158 12.18 -0.15 -9.30
CA GLY A 158 11.21 0.60 -10.07
C GLY A 158 11.42 2.10 -9.92
N GLY A 159 10.39 2.90 -10.03
CA GLY A 159 10.44 4.35 -9.76
C GLY A 159 10.88 4.67 -8.32
N GLY A 160 10.53 3.77 -7.37
CA GLY A 160 11.15 3.68 -6.06
C GLY A 160 11.96 2.39 -5.95
N ILE A 161 12.96 2.36 -5.08
CA ILE A 161 13.81 1.20 -4.83
C ILE A 161 13.70 0.80 -3.36
N SER A 162 13.49 -0.51 -3.11
CA SER A 162 13.58 -1.10 -1.77
C SER A 162 14.33 -2.41 -1.84
N VAL A 163 15.32 -2.58 -0.96
CA VAL A 163 15.97 -3.88 -0.75
C VAL A 163 15.70 -4.30 0.69
N GLY A 164 15.00 -5.41 0.86
CA GLY A 164 14.58 -5.92 2.17
C GLY A 164 15.13 -7.31 2.45
N ALA A 165 15.62 -7.51 3.66
CA ALA A 165 15.92 -8.83 4.19
C ALA A 165 14.68 -9.38 4.91
N LEU A 166 14.30 -10.62 4.59
CA LEU A 166 13.20 -11.33 5.21
C LEU A 166 13.71 -12.58 5.91
N LYS A 167 13.31 -12.75 7.15
CA LYS A 167 13.52 -13.95 7.95
C LYS A 167 12.17 -14.55 8.29
N GLY A 168 11.90 -15.76 7.78
CA GLY A 168 10.62 -16.42 7.99
C GLY A 168 9.40 -15.60 7.51
N GLY A 169 9.58 -14.81 6.45
CA GLY A 169 8.53 -13.93 5.92
C GLY A 169 8.40 -12.57 6.61
N ARG A 170 9.07 -12.33 7.74
CA ARG A 170 9.13 -11.04 8.43
C ARG A 170 10.28 -10.20 7.90
N GLN A 171 10.06 -8.95 7.65
CA GLN A 171 11.12 -8.00 7.26
C GLN A 171 11.90 -7.60 8.51
N ILE A 172 13.25 -7.75 8.47
CA ILE A 172 14.14 -7.54 9.60
C ILE A 172 15.15 -6.41 9.31
#